data_b03c8184c53451a0f52ff9eb1d912081
#
_entry.id   b03c8184c53451a0f52ff9eb1d912081
#
_cell.length_a   1.000
_cell.length_b   1.000
_cell.length_c   1.000
_cell.angle_alpha   90.00
_cell.angle_beta   90.00
_cell.angle_gamma   90.00
#
_symmetry.space_group_name_H-M   'P 1'
#
loop_
_entity.id
_entity.type
_entity.pdbx_description
1 polymer ?
#
loop_
_entity_poly.entity_id
_entity_poly.type
_entity_poly.pdbx_seq_one_letter_code
_entity_poly.pdbx_strand_id
1 'polypeptide(L)'
;MNHNMEMTEKPTGSGVARWSFYLMGLLILAMGLTFNTKAGLGVSPIISLSYAASVIWNRNFGDMTFVLYGIFVLVQAAIHLREKGEAGRSLLMKDALQFPLSIAFTRFLNVFSACIPPLEECGPAASGLLGRLGVLVLALTFTGVGAAMSLSMRLVPNPGDGLVQVFADTFGIGTGLMKNCVDAFCIVLSLIMGLLFAGKPVGIGIGTVCAVMLVGRVIALFHHIFGKAMLQAAGLESGRN
;
A
#
# COMPACT_ATOMS: atom_id res chain seq x y z
N MET A 1 21.05 36.07 -25.82
CA MET A 1 20.37 36.76 -24.71
C MET A 1 18.97 36.21 -24.64
N ASN A 2 18.81 35.03 -24.07
CA ASN A 2 17.50 34.40 -23.82
C ASN A 2 17.47 33.98 -22.39
N HIS A 3 16.70 34.73 -21.63
CA HIS A 3 16.46 34.56 -20.20
C HIS A 3 15.45 33.42 -20.05
N ASN A 4 15.92 32.21 -19.76
CA ASN A 4 15.06 31.14 -19.30
C ASN A 4 14.59 31.51 -17.90
N MET A 5 13.40 32.09 -17.82
CA MET A 5 12.64 32.16 -16.58
C MET A 5 12.17 30.76 -16.23
N GLU A 6 12.94 30.04 -15.39
CA GLU A 6 12.40 28.98 -14.58
C GLU A 6 11.36 29.61 -13.65
N MET A 7 10.12 29.56 -14.06
CA MET A 7 9.00 29.81 -13.15
C MET A 7 8.91 28.60 -12.21
N THR A 8 9.59 28.67 -11.09
CA THR A 8 9.30 27.86 -9.93
C THR A 8 7.92 28.30 -9.41
N GLU A 9 6.85 27.71 -9.96
CA GLU A 9 5.52 27.88 -9.41
C GLU A 9 5.52 27.38 -7.96
N LYS A 10 5.43 28.30 -7.02
CA LYS A 10 5.19 27.98 -5.62
C LYS A 10 3.86 27.24 -5.52
N PRO A 11 3.79 26.09 -4.81
CA PRO A 11 2.54 25.40 -4.60
C PRO A 11 1.55 26.35 -3.89
N THR A 12 0.45 26.67 -4.55
CA THR A 12 -0.59 27.57 -4.04
C THR A 12 -1.49 26.94 -2.98
N GLY A 13 -1.31 25.65 -2.68
CA GLY A 13 -2.07 24.92 -1.68
C GLY A 13 -1.37 24.85 -0.34
N SER A 14 -2.15 24.76 0.72
CA SER A 14 -1.65 24.57 2.08
C SER A 14 -0.92 23.25 2.21
N GLY A 15 0.34 23.26 2.65
CA GLY A 15 1.08 22.03 3.01
C GLY A 15 0.31 21.14 4.01
N VAL A 16 -0.52 21.77 4.85
CA VAL A 16 -1.41 21.11 5.79
C VAL A 16 -2.45 20.23 5.06
N ALA A 17 -3.10 20.76 4.01
CA ALA A 17 -4.08 19.97 3.24
C ALA A 17 -3.43 18.75 2.57
N ARG A 18 -2.23 18.91 2.04
CA ARG A 18 -1.46 17.82 1.43
C ARG A 18 -1.13 16.70 2.44
N TRP A 19 -0.66 17.06 3.63
CA TRP A 19 -0.41 16.10 4.71
C TRP A 19 -1.70 15.46 5.24
N SER A 20 -2.80 16.23 5.33
CA SER A 20 -4.09 15.71 5.77
C SER A 20 -4.64 14.66 4.80
N PHE A 21 -4.61 14.90 3.49
CA PHE A 21 -5.01 13.90 2.50
C PHE A 21 -4.12 12.67 2.53
N TYR A 22 -2.82 12.85 2.72
CA TYR A 22 -1.88 11.74 2.84
C TYR A 22 -2.16 10.85 4.05
N LEU A 23 -2.30 11.44 5.24
CA LEU A 23 -2.58 10.70 6.48
C LEU A 23 -3.95 10.04 6.44
N MET A 24 -4.96 10.74 5.94
CA MET A 24 -6.30 10.16 5.74
C MET A 24 -6.26 8.99 4.76
N GLY A 25 -5.51 9.13 3.67
CA GLY A 25 -5.26 8.04 2.72
C GLY A 25 -4.63 6.81 3.38
N LEU A 26 -3.62 7.01 4.24
CA LEU A 26 -2.99 5.92 4.98
C LEU A 26 -3.96 5.24 5.97
N LEU A 27 -4.80 6.01 6.65
CA LEU A 27 -5.82 5.46 7.56
C LEU A 27 -6.85 4.62 6.81
N ILE A 28 -7.39 5.15 5.71
CA ILE A 28 -8.34 4.42 4.85
C ILE A 28 -7.70 3.16 4.28
N LEU A 29 -6.45 3.23 3.84
CA LEU A 29 -5.68 2.08 3.37
C LEU A 29 -5.52 1.02 4.46
N ALA A 30 -5.12 1.41 5.66
CA ALA A 30 -4.97 0.49 6.79
C ALA A 30 -6.30 -0.20 7.14
N MET A 31 -7.41 0.54 7.13
CA MET A 31 -8.74 -0.01 7.36
C MET A 31 -9.15 -0.98 6.24
N GLY A 32 -8.88 -0.65 4.97
CA GLY A 32 -9.11 -1.53 3.83
C GLY A 32 -8.35 -2.84 3.93
N LEU A 33 -7.06 -2.79 4.27
CA LEU A 33 -6.24 -3.99 4.48
C LEU A 33 -6.74 -4.83 5.66
N THR A 34 -7.21 -4.20 6.73
CA THR A 34 -7.79 -4.93 7.87
C THR A 34 -9.08 -5.63 7.48
N PHE A 35 -10.01 -4.97 6.80
CA PHE A 35 -11.21 -5.62 6.28
C PHE A 35 -10.87 -6.78 5.35
N ASN A 36 -9.84 -6.64 4.53
CA ASN A 36 -9.39 -7.71 3.64
C ASN A 36 -8.96 -8.96 4.42
N THR A 37 -8.22 -8.80 5.53
CA THR A 37 -7.88 -9.92 6.40
C THR A 37 -9.09 -10.55 7.08
N LYS A 38 -10.06 -9.73 7.53
CA LYS A 38 -11.29 -10.18 8.22
C LYS A 38 -12.26 -10.87 7.26
N ALA A 39 -12.28 -10.53 5.98
CA ALA A 39 -13.10 -11.23 4.98
C ALA A 39 -12.75 -12.72 4.86
N GLY A 40 -11.49 -13.10 5.14
CA GLY A 40 -11.05 -14.49 5.15
C GLY A 40 -11.07 -15.18 3.77
N LEU A 41 -11.15 -14.39 2.68
CA LEU A 41 -11.17 -14.88 1.29
C LEU A 41 -9.81 -14.78 0.59
N GLY A 42 -8.77 -14.41 1.33
CA GLY A 42 -7.44 -14.12 0.82
C GLY A 42 -7.14 -12.62 0.90
N VAL A 43 -5.87 -12.27 1.10
CA VAL A 43 -5.43 -10.90 1.33
C VAL A 43 -4.72 -10.32 0.10
N SER A 44 -4.49 -9.00 0.11
CA SER A 44 -3.74 -8.31 -0.95
C SER A 44 -2.34 -8.93 -1.10
N PRO A 45 -1.85 -9.14 -2.34
CA PRO A 45 -0.60 -9.87 -2.60
C PRO A 45 0.60 -9.38 -1.79
N ILE A 46 0.85 -8.07 -1.82
CA ILE A 46 2.05 -7.49 -1.22
C ILE A 46 2.15 -7.71 0.29
N ILE A 47 1.01 -7.83 0.97
CA ILE A 47 0.94 -8.11 2.41
C ILE A 47 0.65 -9.59 2.73
N SER A 48 0.49 -10.44 1.71
CA SER A 48 0.18 -11.86 1.91
C SER A 48 1.24 -12.57 2.74
N LEU A 49 2.51 -12.22 2.54
CA LEU A 49 3.63 -12.78 3.27
C LEU A 49 3.59 -12.42 4.77
N SER A 50 3.33 -11.15 5.10
CA SER A 50 3.20 -10.71 6.50
C SER A 50 1.96 -11.30 7.17
N TYR A 51 0.86 -11.44 6.42
CA TYR A 51 -0.34 -12.08 6.93
C TYR A 51 -0.11 -13.57 7.20
N ALA A 52 0.50 -14.30 6.26
CA ALA A 52 0.84 -15.69 6.47
C ALA A 52 1.77 -15.87 7.67
N ALA A 53 2.79 -15.03 7.82
CA ALA A 53 3.67 -15.01 8.98
C ALA A 53 2.90 -14.75 10.28
N SER A 54 1.96 -13.82 10.28
CA SER A 54 1.16 -13.50 11.47
C SER A 54 0.30 -14.66 11.93
N VAL A 55 -0.30 -15.39 11.00
CA VAL A 55 -1.14 -16.55 11.27
C VAL A 55 -0.29 -17.76 11.73
N ILE A 56 0.81 -18.05 11.02
CA ILE A 56 1.68 -19.22 11.31
C ILE A 56 2.33 -19.10 12.69
N TRP A 57 2.84 -17.90 13.02
CA TRP A 57 3.57 -17.68 14.28
C TRP A 57 2.72 -17.04 15.37
N ASN A 58 1.42 -16.92 15.18
CA ASN A 58 0.49 -16.30 16.13
C ASN A 58 0.97 -14.91 16.61
N ARG A 59 1.30 -14.04 15.67
CA ARG A 59 1.77 -12.66 15.91
C ARG A 59 0.80 -11.64 15.35
N ASN A 60 0.88 -10.41 15.87
CA ASN A 60 0.08 -9.31 15.34
C ASN A 60 0.38 -9.05 13.87
N PHE A 61 -0.67 -8.88 13.07
CA PHE A 61 -0.55 -8.63 11.63
C PHE A 61 0.24 -7.35 11.32
N GLY A 62 -0.01 -6.27 12.07
CA GLY A 62 0.74 -5.03 11.89
C GLY A 62 2.22 -5.17 12.23
N ASP A 63 2.57 -5.97 13.27
CA ASP A 63 3.97 -6.19 13.63
C ASP A 63 4.71 -6.99 12.53
N MET A 64 4.07 -8.02 11.97
CA MET A 64 4.65 -8.76 10.85
C MET A 64 4.72 -7.90 9.58
N THR A 65 3.74 -7.02 9.36
CA THR A 65 3.78 -6.05 8.26
C THR A 65 4.90 -5.03 8.45
N PHE A 66 5.16 -4.60 9.69
CA PHE A 66 6.30 -3.72 9.99
C PHE A 66 7.64 -4.37 9.67
N VAL A 67 7.82 -5.65 10.03
CA VAL A 67 9.02 -6.42 9.69
C VAL A 67 9.19 -6.52 8.16
N LEU A 68 8.12 -6.86 7.44
CA LEU A 68 8.14 -6.93 5.97
C LEU A 68 8.50 -5.58 5.34
N TYR A 69 7.89 -4.50 5.82
CA TYR A 69 8.17 -3.15 5.35
C TYR A 69 9.59 -2.71 5.66
N GLY A 70 10.12 -3.09 6.83
CA GLY A 70 11.53 -2.88 7.16
C GLY A 70 12.46 -3.55 6.15
N ILE A 71 12.18 -4.79 5.77
CA ILE A 71 12.93 -5.50 4.72
C ILE A 71 12.84 -4.75 3.39
N PHE A 72 11.66 -4.28 2.99
CA PHE A 72 11.47 -3.53 1.75
C PHE A 72 12.28 -2.23 1.74
N VAL A 73 12.26 -1.48 2.84
CA VAL A 73 13.04 -0.24 2.99
C VAL A 73 14.55 -0.53 2.93
N LEU A 74 15.00 -1.59 3.57
CA LEU A 74 16.43 -1.99 3.51
C LEU A 74 16.87 -2.36 2.10
N VAL A 75 16.02 -3.06 1.33
CA VAL A 75 16.31 -3.39 -0.07
C VAL A 75 16.37 -2.12 -0.93
N GLN A 76 15.42 -1.20 -0.75
CA GLN A 76 15.42 0.11 -1.43
C GLN A 76 16.71 0.88 -1.12
N ALA A 77 17.02 1.03 0.16
CA ALA A 77 18.25 1.73 0.60
C ALA A 77 19.52 1.09 0.04
N ALA A 78 19.60 -0.25 -0.02
CA ALA A 78 20.74 -0.96 -0.59
C ALA A 78 20.92 -0.68 -2.10
N ILE A 79 19.83 -0.47 -2.83
CA ILE A 79 19.88 -0.08 -4.24
C ILE A 79 20.28 1.39 -4.36
N HIS A 80 19.66 2.29 -3.61
CA HIS A 80 19.92 3.72 -3.64
C HIS A 80 21.32 4.09 -3.14
N LEU A 81 21.96 3.26 -2.30
CA LEU A 81 23.37 3.43 -1.93
C LEU A 81 24.34 3.32 -3.11
N ARG A 82 23.92 2.73 -4.22
CA ARG A 82 24.73 2.67 -5.46
C ARG A 82 24.66 3.97 -6.25
N GLU A 83 23.63 4.78 -6.03
CA GLU A 83 23.47 6.09 -6.65
C GLU A 83 24.41 7.10 -5.96
N LYS A 84 25.21 7.82 -6.77
CA LYS A 84 26.18 8.77 -6.25
C LYS A 84 25.65 10.21 -6.30
N GLY A 85 26.13 11.05 -5.38
CA GLY A 85 25.85 12.49 -5.36
C GLY A 85 24.56 12.86 -4.61
N GLU A 86 24.05 14.06 -4.87
CA GLU A 86 22.88 14.62 -4.17
C GLU A 86 21.59 13.84 -4.46
N ALA A 87 21.45 13.27 -5.64
CA ALA A 87 20.32 12.45 -6.02
C ALA A 87 20.19 11.21 -5.12
N GLY A 88 21.28 10.45 -4.94
CA GLY A 88 21.31 9.29 -4.05
C GLY A 88 21.02 9.65 -2.59
N ARG A 89 21.56 10.79 -2.11
CA ARG A 89 21.28 11.27 -0.75
C ARG A 89 19.80 11.61 -0.54
N SER A 90 19.17 12.23 -1.53
CA SER A 90 17.74 12.56 -1.50
C SER A 90 16.87 11.30 -1.46
N LEU A 91 17.23 10.27 -2.24
CA LEU A 91 16.53 8.99 -2.25
C LEU A 91 16.65 8.26 -0.90
N LEU A 92 17.87 8.17 -0.36
CA LEU A 92 18.11 7.57 0.96
C LEU A 92 17.35 8.29 2.08
N MET A 93 17.20 9.62 1.99
CA MET A 93 16.42 10.36 2.96
C MET A 93 14.91 10.02 2.86
N LYS A 94 14.39 9.80 1.65
CA LYS A 94 13.01 9.32 1.46
C LYS A 94 12.83 7.91 2.02
N ASP A 95 13.79 7.02 1.79
CA ASP A 95 13.77 5.67 2.36
C ASP A 95 13.76 5.72 3.89
N ALA A 96 14.61 6.55 4.49
CA ALA A 96 14.66 6.74 5.94
C ALA A 96 13.32 7.26 6.50
N LEU A 97 12.62 8.15 5.77
CA LEU A 97 11.30 8.65 6.16
C LEU A 97 10.19 7.60 6.04
N GLN A 98 10.35 6.57 5.20
CA GLN A 98 9.41 5.46 5.13
C GLN A 98 9.34 4.69 6.46
N PHE A 99 10.43 4.62 7.22
CA PHE A 99 10.50 3.85 8.46
C PHE A 99 9.55 4.37 9.55
N PRO A 100 9.61 5.64 10.00
CA PRO A 100 8.66 6.18 10.99
C PRO A 100 7.20 6.15 10.49
N LEU A 101 6.97 6.37 9.19
CA LEU A 101 5.63 6.28 8.62
C LEU A 101 5.11 4.84 8.62
N SER A 102 5.98 3.86 8.42
CA SER A 102 5.63 2.44 8.54
C SER A 102 5.25 2.07 9.96
N ILE A 103 5.94 2.61 10.97
CA ILE A 103 5.57 2.42 12.37
C ILE A 103 4.13 2.94 12.59
N ALA A 104 3.84 4.17 12.21
CA ALA A 104 2.50 4.75 12.37
C ALA A 104 1.44 3.91 11.65
N PHE A 105 1.67 3.57 10.38
CA PHE A 105 0.75 2.77 9.58
C PHE A 105 0.47 1.40 10.18
N THR A 106 1.50 0.69 10.64
CA THR A 106 1.34 -0.65 11.21
C THR A 106 0.71 -0.64 12.60
N ARG A 107 0.86 0.46 13.37
CA ARG A 107 0.07 0.68 14.60
C ARG A 107 -1.41 0.84 14.28
N PHE A 108 -1.79 1.57 13.22
CA PHE A 108 -3.18 1.64 12.78
C PHE A 108 -3.73 0.27 12.35
N LEU A 109 -2.94 -0.55 11.64
CA LEU A 109 -3.33 -1.93 11.33
C LEU A 109 -3.65 -2.73 12.59
N ASN A 110 -2.80 -2.64 13.63
CA ASN A 110 -3.02 -3.34 14.89
C ASN A 110 -4.27 -2.84 15.62
N VAL A 111 -4.48 -1.51 15.68
CA VAL A 111 -5.67 -0.91 16.29
C VAL A 111 -6.93 -1.36 15.56
N PHE A 112 -6.98 -1.25 14.24
CA PHE A 112 -8.15 -1.69 13.46
C PHE A 112 -8.37 -3.20 13.56
N SER A 113 -7.31 -3.99 13.57
CA SER A 113 -7.41 -5.45 13.72
C SER A 113 -7.98 -5.85 15.09
N ALA A 114 -7.71 -5.06 16.14
CA ALA A 114 -8.26 -5.26 17.47
C ALA A 114 -9.71 -4.74 17.60
N CYS A 115 -10.02 -3.60 16.95
CA CYS A 115 -11.35 -3.00 17.01
C CYS A 115 -12.40 -3.69 16.13
N ILE A 116 -11.98 -4.31 15.02
CA ILE A 116 -12.88 -4.98 14.08
C ILE A 116 -12.94 -6.46 14.44
N PRO A 117 -14.09 -6.97 14.94
CA PRO A 117 -14.21 -8.36 15.32
C PRO A 117 -14.11 -9.29 14.10
N PRO A 118 -13.78 -10.58 14.30
CA PRO A 118 -13.89 -11.60 13.26
C PRO A 118 -15.35 -11.72 12.76
N LEU A 119 -15.56 -12.02 11.48
CA LEU A 119 -16.91 -12.11 10.92
C LEU A 119 -17.73 -13.26 11.55
N GLU A 120 -17.07 -14.26 12.08
CA GLU A 120 -17.68 -15.35 12.82
C GLU A 120 -18.43 -14.89 14.08
N GLU A 121 -17.94 -13.81 14.71
CA GLU A 121 -18.54 -13.20 15.91
C GLU A 121 -19.68 -12.24 15.55
N CYS A 122 -19.77 -11.79 14.29
CA CYS A 122 -20.79 -10.85 13.82
C CYS A 122 -22.10 -11.55 13.41
N GLY A 123 -22.20 -12.86 13.55
CA GLY A 123 -23.39 -13.67 13.26
C GLY A 123 -23.38 -14.34 11.88
N PRO A 124 -24.38 -15.23 11.63
CA PRO A 124 -24.40 -16.09 10.44
C PRO A 124 -24.50 -15.33 9.11
N ALA A 125 -25.15 -14.17 9.10
CA ALA A 125 -25.26 -13.33 7.90
C ALA A 125 -23.92 -12.73 7.49
N ALA A 126 -23.09 -12.31 8.46
CA ALA A 126 -21.78 -11.74 8.19
C ALA A 126 -20.73 -12.82 7.86
N SER A 127 -20.77 -13.96 8.55
CA SER A 127 -19.81 -15.05 8.35
C SER A 127 -20.13 -15.91 7.11
N GLY A 128 -21.34 -15.81 6.55
CA GLY A 128 -21.72 -16.46 5.29
C GLY A 128 -20.97 -15.88 4.09
N LEU A 129 -21.00 -16.61 2.98
CA LEU A 129 -20.29 -16.22 1.75
C LEU A 129 -20.64 -14.80 1.27
N LEU A 130 -21.93 -14.44 1.30
CA LEU A 130 -22.39 -13.09 0.89
C LEU A 130 -21.84 -12.00 1.79
N GLY A 131 -21.82 -12.21 3.12
CA GLY A 131 -21.24 -11.27 4.06
C GLY A 131 -19.74 -11.09 3.83
N ARG A 132 -19.00 -12.19 3.67
CA ARG A 132 -17.55 -12.18 3.35
C ARG A 132 -17.26 -11.47 2.03
N LEU A 133 -18.07 -11.69 0.99
CA LEU A 133 -17.95 -10.98 -0.29
C LEU A 133 -18.26 -9.48 -0.14
N GLY A 134 -19.27 -9.11 0.63
CA GLY A 134 -19.58 -7.72 0.93
C GLY A 134 -18.43 -7.01 1.63
N VAL A 135 -17.84 -7.65 2.66
CA VAL A 135 -16.66 -7.12 3.35
C VAL A 135 -15.44 -7.05 2.43
N LEU A 136 -15.27 -8.04 1.53
CA LEU A 136 -14.21 -8.00 0.52
C LEU A 136 -14.35 -6.80 -0.42
N VAL A 137 -15.56 -6.52 -0.93
CA VAL A 137 -15.81 -5.35 -1.79
C VAL A 137 -15.47 -4.06 -1.05
N LEU A 138 -15.91 -3.93 0.20
CA LEU A 138 -15.58 -2.79 1.05
C LEU A 138 -14.06 -2.66 1.26
N ALA A 139 -13.39 -3.78 1.54
CA ALA A 139 -11.95 -3.85 1.70
C ALA A 139 -11.19 -3.36 0.46
N LEU A 140 -11.56 -3.85 -0.72
CA LEU A 140 -10.92 -3.47 -1.99
C LEU A 140 -11.18 -2.00 -2.31
N THR A 141 -12.37 -1.49 -2.03
CA THR A 141 -12.72 -0.08 -2.21
C THR A 141 -11.86 0.82 -1.32
N PHE A 142 -11.81 0.52 -0.02
CA PHE A 142 -10.99 1.30 0.92
C PHE A 142 -9.49 1.21 0.60
N THR A 143 -9.01 0.02 0.24
CA THR A 143 -7.62 -0.15 -0.19
C THR A 143 -7.31 0.71 -1.42
N GLY A 144 -8.17 0.70 -2.43
CA GLY A 144 -7.96 1.48 -3.64
C GLY A 144 -8.07 2.99 -3.41
N VAL A 145 -9.07 3.44 -2.66
CA VAL A 145 -9.25 4.87 -2.31
C VAL A 145 -8.09 5.37 -1.45
N GLY A 146 -7.72 4.63 -0.40
CA GLY A 146 -6.62 5.01 0.49
C GLY A 146 -5.27 5.06 -0.24
N ALA A 147 -5.01 4.08 -1.12
CA ALA A 147 -3.83 4.09 -1.97
C ALA A 147 -3.84 5.28 -2.95
N ALA A 148 -4.97 5.55 -3.62
CA ALA A 148 -5.10 6.68 -4.52
C ALA A 148 -4.80 8.01 -3.82
N MET A 149 -5.38 8.23 -2.64
CA MET A 149 -5.16 9.45 -1.86
C MET A 149 -3.70 9.61 -1.43
N SER A 150 -3.11 8.57 -0.82
CA SER A 150 -1.74 8.65 -0.32
C SER A 150 -0.70 8.82 -1.44
N LEU A 151 -0.82 8.07 -2.53
CA LEU A 151 0.10 8.14 -3.67
C LEU A 151 0.02 9.49 -4.40
N SER A 152 -1.19 10.04 -4.56
CA SER A 152 -1.38 11.33 -5.24
C SER A 152 -0.71 12.49 -4.55
N MET A 153 -0.48 12.40 -3.25
CA MET A 153 0.19 13.47 -2.50
C MET A 153 1.69 13.54 -2.75
N ARG A 154 2.29 12.54 -3.39
CA ARG A 154 3.72 12.52 -3.77
C ARG A 154 4.66 12.90 -2.60
N LEU A 155 4.31 12.47 -1.39
CA LEU A 155 5.15 12.66 -0.19
C LEU A 155 6.13 11.50 -0.06
N VAL A 156 5.83 10.55 0.82
CA VAL A 156 6.65 9.37 1.02
C VAL A 156 5.83 8.15 0.60
N PRO A 157 6.31 7.32 -0.34
CA PRO A 157 5.57 6.13 -0.74
C PRO A 157 5.50 5.13 0.41
N ASN A 158 4.44 4.34 0.45
CA ASN A 158 4.38 3.15 1.29
C ASN A 158 5.54 2.21 0.88
N PRO A 159 6.23 1.53 1.81
CA PRO A 159 7.37 0.68 1.48
C PRO A 159 7.14 -0.35 0.38
N GLY A 160 5.92 -0.90 0.29
CA GLY A 160 5.56 -1.80 -0.80
C GLY A 160 5.55 -1.13 -2.17
N ASP A 161 4.96 0.05 -2.25
CA ASP A 161 4.92 0.82 -3.51
C ASP A 161 6.29 1.41 -3.84
N GLY A 162 7.05 1.82 -2.82
CA GLY A 162 8.43 2.28 -2.98
C GLY A 162 9.34 1.19 -3.55
N LEU A 163 9.23 -0.05 -3.06
CA LEU A 163 10.00 -1.19 -3.59
C LEU A 163 9.69 -1.43 -5.07
N VAL A 164 8.41 -1.39 -5.44
CA VAL A 164 7.97 -1.52 -6.84
C VAL A 164 8.59 -0.43 -7.70
N GLN A 165 8.56 0.82 -7.23
CA GLN A 165 9.13 1.96 -7.96
C GLN A 165 10.64 1.78 -8.16
N VAL A 166 11.39 1.47 -7.09
CA VAL A 166 12.84 1.28 -7.15
C VAL A 166 13.23 0.18 -8.10
N PHE A 167 12.51 -0.96 -8.10
CA PHE A 167 12.76 -2.03 -9.05
C PHE A 167 12.39 -1.63 -10.47
N ALA A 168 11.27 -0.92 -10.67
CA ALA A 168 10.87 -0.43 -11.99
C ALA A 168 11.95 0.47 -12.60
N ASP A 169 12.47 1.40 -11.81
CA ASP A 169 13.52 2.33 -12.23
C ASP A 169 14.86 1.59 -12.49
N THR A 170 15.23 0.65 -11.62
CA THR A 170 16.48 -0.12 -11.74
C THR A 170 16.49 -1.02 -12.97
N PHE A 171 15.38 -1.68 -13.28
CA PHE A 171 15.29 -2.62 -14.40
C PHE A 171 14.78 -1.98 -15.70
N GLY A 172 14.39 -0.70 -15.66
CA GLY A 172 13.83 0.01 -16.81
C GLY A 172 12.48 -0.56 -17.28
N ILE A 173 11.69 -1.09 -16.34
CA ILE A 173 10.40 -1.73 -16.61
C ILE A 173 9.28 -0.82 -16.09
N GLY A 174 8.14 -0.76 -16.80
CA GLY A 174 7.00 0.02 -16.35
C GLY A 174 6.50 -0.42 -14.96
N THR A 175 6.16 0.55 -14.09
CA THR A 175 5.75 0.32 -12.70
C THR A 175 4.56 -0.64 -12.57
N GLY A 176 3.62 -0.63 -13.53
CA GLY A 176 2.49 -1.57 -13.53
C GLY A 176 2.91 -3.03 -13.69
N LEU A 177 3.83 -3.29 -14.64
CA LEU A 177 4.36 -4.64 -14.85
C LEU A 177 5.23 -5.06 -13.65
N MET A 178 6.08 -4.16 -13.15
CA MET A 178 6.91 -4.45 -11.97
C MET A 178 6.05 -4.75 -10.74
N LYS A 179 4.94 -4.01 -10.55
CA LYS A 179 3.99 -4.31 -9.47
C LYS A 179 3.46 -5.74 -9.58
N ASN A 180 3.05 -6.17 -10.76
CA ASN A 180 2.57 -7.53 -10.97
C ASN A 180 3.66 -8.57 -10.66
N CYS A 181 4.92 -8.31 -11.01
CA CYS A 181 6.05 -9.18 -10.68
C CYS A 181 6.27 -9.29 -9.16
N VAL A 182 6.27 -8.15 -8.46
CA VAL A 182 6.43 -8.12 -7.00
C VAL A 182 5.23 -8.79 -6.31
N ASP A 183 4.01 -8.53 -6.77
CA ASP A 183 2.80 -9.18 -6.26
C ASP A 183 2.87 -10.71 -6.45
N ALA A 184 3.26 -11.18 -7.64
CA ALA A 184 3.44 -12.60 -7.92
C ALA A 184 4.53 -13.24 -7.04
N PHE A 185 5.65 -12.55 -6.84
CA PHE A 185 6.72 -12.98 -5.95
C PHE A 185 6.24 -13.12 -4.49
N CYS A 186 5.50 -12.13 -3.99
CA CYS A 186 4.92 -12.19 -2.65
C CYS A 186 3.92 -13.34 -2.49
N ILE A 187 3.07 -13.58 -3.51
CA ILE A 187 2.14 -14.72 -3.53
C ILE A 187 2.89 -16.05 -3.46
N VAL A 188 3.91 -16.22 -4.29
CA VAL A 188 4.72 -17.47 -4.33
C VAL A 188 5.39 -17.71 -2.99
N LEU A 189 6.04 -16.69 -2.42
CA LEU A 189 6.68 -16.82 -1.09
C LEU A 189 5.66 -17.14 0.01
N SER A 190 4.49 -16.49 -0.02
CA SER A 190 3.41 -16.75 0.94
C SER A 190 2.87 -18.17 0.83
N LEU A 191 2.72 -18.69 -0.41
CA LEU A 191 2.32 -20.08 -0.65
C LEU A 191 3.36 -21.06 -0.13
N ILE A 192 4.64 -20.84 -0.45
CA ILE A 192 5.74 -21.69 0.04
C ILE A 192 5.73 -21.71 1.57
N MET A 193 5.65 -20.53 2.19
CA MET A 193 5.64 -20.44 3.66
C MET A 193 4.41 -21.13 4.26
N GLY A 194 3.22 -20.93 3.69
CA GLY A 194 1.99 -21.59 4.15
C GLY A 194 2.07 -23.11 4.04
N LEU A 195 2.57 -23.64 2.91
CA LEU A 195 2.71 -25.09 2.70
C LEU A 195 3.76 -25.70 3.60
N LEU A 196 4.91 -25.05 3.80
CA LEU A 196 6.01 -25.58 4.63
C LEU A 196 5.69 -25.58 6.13
N PHE A 197 5.06 -24.53 6.64
CA PHE A 197 4.88 -24.33 8.08
C PHE A 197 3.45 -24.61 8.58
N ALA A 198 2.44 -24.48 7.73
CA ALA A 198 1.04 -24.70 8.11
C ALA A 198 0.40 -25.89 7.36
N GLY A 199 1.09 -26.51 6.40
CA GLY A 199 0.57 -27.61 5.59
C GLY A 199 -0.57 -27.23 4.64
N LYS A 200 -0.88 -25.94 4.50
CA LYS A 200 -1.96 -25.38 3.64
C LYS A 200 -1.64 -23.96 3.20
N PRO A 201 -2.25 -23.48 2.09
CA PRO A 201 -2.16 -22.09 1.72
C PRO A 201 -2.72 -21.18 2.84
N VAL A 202 -1.98 -20.13 3.21
CA VAL A 202 -2.40 -19.14 4.21
C VAL A 202 -2.44 -17.76 3.56
N GLY A 203 -3.57 -17.09 3.69
CA GLY A 203 -3.75 -15.73 3.17
C GLY A 203 -3.92 -15.61 1.66
N ILE A 204 -3.86 -16.70 0.91
CA ILE A 204 -4.06 -16.73 -0.54
C ILE A 204 -5.42 -17.33 -0.86
N GLY A 205 -6.20 -16.64 -1.67
CA GLY A 205 -7.54 -17.08 -2.05
C GLY A 205 -8.14 -16.21 -3.16
N ILE A 206 -9.45 -16.34 -3.35
CA ILE A 206 -10.18 -15.59 -4.38
C ILE A 206 -10.08 -14.08 -4.18
N GLY A 207 -10.04 -13.63 -2.90
CA GLY A 207 -9.83 -12.23 -2.54
C GLY A 207 -8.48 -11.70 -3.00
N THR A 208 -7.42 -12.52 -3.02
CA THR A 208 -6.11 -12.15 -3.55
C THR A 208 -6.18 -11.87 -5.05
N VAL A 209 -6.86 -12.74 -5.81
CA VAL A 209 -7.08 -12.54 -7.25
C VAL A 209 -7.90 -11.28 -7.50
N CYS A 210 -8.99 -11.09 -6.75
CA CYS A 210 -9.80 -9.88 -6.84
C CYS A 210 -8.99 -8.62 -6.52
N ALA A 211 -8.10 -8.67 -5.53
CA ALA A 211 -7.25 -7.53 -5.18
C ALA A 211 -6.32 -7.13 -6.34
N VAL A 212 -5.64 -8.09 -6.96
CA VAL A 212 -4.80 -7.83 -8.15
C VAL A 212 -5.59 -7.15 -9.27
N MET A 213 -6.82 -7.61 -9.52
CA MET A 213 -7.61 -7.14 -10.65
C MET A 213 -8.35 -5.83 -10.38
N LEU A 214 -8.83 -5.61 -9.15
CA LEU A 214 -9.80 -4.55 -8.86
C LEU A 214 -9.19 -3.34 -8.16
N VAL A 215 -8.17 -3.49 -7.31
CA VAL A 215 -7.60 -2.34 -6.57
C VAL A 215 -7.11 -1.26 -7.53
N GLY A 216 -6.40 -1.63 -8.61
CA GLY A 216 -5.95 -0.68 -9.62
C GLY A 216 -7.10 0.05 -10.33
N ARG A 217 -8.23 -0.63 -10.55
CA ARG A 217 -9.44 -0.04 -11.15
C ARG A 217 -10.12 0.94 -10.20
N VAL A 218 -10.17 0.63 -8.90
CA VAL A 218 -10.69 1.56 -7.89
C VAL A 218 -9.82 2.82 -7.81
N ILE A 219 -8.49 2.67 -7.85
CA ILE A 219 -7.55 3.81 -7.90
C ILE A 219 -7.85 4.68 -9.13
N ALA A 220 -7.97 4.09 -10.32
CA ALA A 220 -8.26 4.81 -11.55
C ALA A 220 -9.62 5.52 -11.49
N LEU A 221 -10.65 4.85 -10.98
CA LEU A 221 -11.99 5.43 -10.82
C LEU A 221 -11.98 6.61 -9.84
N PHE A 222 -11.30 6.44 -8.70
CA PHE A 222 -11.15 7.53 -7.71
C PHE A 222 -10.45 8.74 -8.32
N HIS A 223 -9.36 8.54 -9.07
CA HIS A 223 -8.68 9.64 -9.76
C HIS A 223 -9.54 10.31 -10.81
N HIS A 224 -10.36 9.55 -11.52
CA HIS A 224 -11.27 10.11 -12.52
C HIS A 224 -12.33 11.01 -11.88
N ILE A 225 -12.88 10.61 -10.73
CA ILE A 225 -13.97 11.37 -10.08
C ILE A 225 -13.44 12.50 -9.20
N PHE A 226 -12.46 12.21 -8.34
CA PHE A 226 -12.01 13.09 -7.26
C PHE A 226 -10.59 13.65 -7.48
N GLY A 227 -9.81 13.07 -8.40
CA GLY A 227 -8.40 13.37 -8.53
C GLY A 227 -8.09 14.84 -8.75
N LYS A 228 -8.83 15.51 -9.66
CA LYS A 228 -8.63 16.94 -9.94
C LYS A 228 -8.90 17.81 -8.71
N ALA A 229 -10.06 17.63 -8.08
CA ALA A 229 -10.47 18.41 -6.91
C ALA A 229 -9.49 18.22 -5.73
N MET A 230 -9.04 16.98 -5.50
CA MET A 230 -8.09 16.66 -4.45
C MET A 230 -6.70 17.27 -4.70
N LEU A 231 -6.19 17.20 -5.94
CA LEU A 231 -4.91 17.77 -6.30
C LEU A 231 -4.92 19.31 -6.19
N GLN A 232 -6.01 19.95 -6.62
CA GLN A 232 -6.20 21.40 -6.46
C GLN A 232 -6.24 21.81 -4.98
N ALA A 233 -7.01 21.09 -4.15
CA ALA A 233 -7.07 21.34 -2.71
C ALA A 233 -5.72 21.14 -2.00
N ALA A 234 -4.90 20.19 -2.50
CA ALA A 234 -3.55 19.95 -2.01
C ALA A 234 -2.49 20.93 -2.58
N GLY A 235 -2.88 21.83 -3.48
CA GLY A 235 -1.96 22.74 -4.18
C GLY A 235 -1.00 22.04 -5.14
N LEU A 236 -1.38 20.88 -5.61
CA LEU A 236 -0.67 20.12 -6.63
C LEU A 236 -1.46 20.31 -7.93
N GLU A 237 -0.98 21.19 -8.83
CA GLU A 237 -1.60 21.33 -10.14
C GLU A 237 -1.53 20.01 -10.91
N SER A 238 -2.66 19.65 -11.52
CA SER A 238 -2.69 18.54 -12.49
C SER A 238 -1.88 19.01 -13.70
N GLY A 239 -0.64 18.53 -13.84
CA GLY A 239 0.13 18.78 -15.05
C GLY A 239 -0.73 18.44 -16.27
N ARG A 240 -0.99 19.44 -17.12
CA ARG A 240 -1.62 19.24 -18.42
C ARG A 240 -0.73 18.32 -19.24
N ASN A 241 -1.24 17.18 -19.58
CA ASN A 241 -0.88 16.51 -20.82
C ASN A 241 -1.87 16.88 -21.88
#